data_f99ade80d7603c38b6a7533f61f41b93
#
_entry.id   f99ade80d7603c38b6a7533f61f41b93
#
_cell.length_a   1.000
_cell.length_b   1.000
_cell.length_c   1.000
_cell.angle_alpha   90.00
_cell.angle_beta   90.00
_cell.angle_gamma   90.00
#
_symmetry.space_group_name_H-M   'P 1'
#
loop_
_entity.id
_entity.type
_entity.pdbx_description
1 polymer ?
#
loop_
_entity_poly.entity_id
_entity_poly.type
_entity_poly.pdbx_seq_one_letter_code
_entity_poly.pdbx_strand_id
1 'polypeptide(L)'
;NSDSWNCLSEVEGQELMAQLFVDVIIKNTNSTGKGDHFWDSAEMNLLKALVLFVERSYPPERRNIGEAYQLLVSCSEKELNELFDALPLGHPARAPYSIFRQSSESVRGGVIIGLGSRLQVFQNADIRAITSHDEIDLELPGKQPCAYYCITSDQDSTFDFLSSLFLSFIFIKLVRYADQNCPGG
;
A
#
# COMPACT_ATOMS: atom_id res chain seq x y z
N ASN A 1 4.48 20.90 9.88
CA ASN A 1 3.04 20.79 9.63
C ASN A 1 2.86 20.22 8.22
N SER A 2 2.27 19.06 8.09
CA SER A 2 1.86 18.43 6.84
C SER A 2 0.44 17.94 7.05
N ASP A 3 -0.41 18.07 6.04
CA ASP A 3 -1.70 17.41 6.05
C ASP A 3 -1.48 15.90 5.91
N SER A 4 -2.36 15.12 6.51
CA SER A 4 -2.30 13.67 6.53
C SER A 4 -3.04 13.07 5.33
N TRP A 5 -2.51 11.98 4.80
CA TRP A 5 -3.14 11.22 3.74
C TRP A 5 -2.93 9.72 3.95
N ASN A 6 -4.00 9.02 4.20
CA ASN A 6 -4.00 7.57 4.30
C ASN A 6 -4.08 6.95 2.89
N CYS A 7 -2.94 6.61 2.33
CA CYS A 7 -2.89 6.02 1.00
C CYS A 7 -3.66 4.69 0.89
N LEU A 8 -3.90 3.97 1.99
CA LEU A 8 -4.66 2.73 1.99
C LEU A 8 -6.17 2.96 1.84
N SER A 9 -6.70 4.14 2.22
CA SER A 9 -8.10 4.48 2.02
C SER A 9 -8.52 4.43 0.55
N GLU A 10 -7.55 4.64 -0.36
CA GLU A 10 -7.76 4.60 -1.80
C GLU A 10 -8.09 3.20 -2.35
N VAL A 11 -7.86 2.16 -1.56
CA VAL A 11 -8.21 0.77 -1.92
C VAL A 11 -9.73 0.54 -1.88
N GLU A 12 -10.46 1.20 -0.97
CA GLU A 12 -11.92 1.16 -0.85
C GLU A 12 -12.50 -0.26 -0.83
N GLY A 13 -11.74 -1.23 -0.31
CA GLY A 13 -12.11 -2.64 -0.29
C GLY A 13 -12.17 -3.34 -1.65
N GLN A 14 -11.69 -2.71 -2.71
CA GLN A 14 -11.68 -3.27 -4.06
C GLN A 14 -10.36 -4.00 -4.33
N GLU A 15 -10.45 -5.26 -4.74
CA GLU A 15 -9.25 -6.07 -5.04
C GLU A 15 -8.40 -5.50 -6.19
N LEU A 16 -9.06 -4.86 -7.17
CA LEU A 16 -8.36 -4.19 -8.28
C LEU A 16 -7.56 -2.99 -7.77
N MET A 17 -8.15 -2.19 -6.87
CA MET A 17 -7.45 -1.05 -6.26
C MET A 17 -6.32 -1.51 -5.35
N ALA A 18 -6.50 -2.59 -4.60
CA ALA A 18 -5.41 -3.20 -3.84
C ALA A 18 -4.26 -3.63 -4.75
N GLN A 19 -4.55 -4.19 -5.93
CA GLN A 19 -3.52 -4.55 -6.91
C GLN A 19 -2.77 -3.32 -7.43
N LEU A 20 -3.48 -2.27 -7.82
CA LEU A 20 -2.89 -1.01 -8.28
C LEU A 20 -2.04 -0.34 -7.19
N PHE A 21 -2.55 -0.31 -5.96
CA PHE A 21 -1.86 0.22 -4.79
C PHE A 21 -0.51 -0.48 -4.56
N VAL A 22 -0.54 -1.81 -4.53
CA VAL A 22 0.66 -2.62 -4.32
C VAL A 22 1.66 -2.46 -5.47
N ASP A 23 1.18 -2.43 -6.72
CA ASP A 23 2.02 -2.23 -7.91
C ASP A 23 2.74 -0.87 -7.86
N VAL A 24 2.04 0.20 -7.46
CA VAL A 24 2.65 1.53 -7.29
C VAL A 24 3.72 1.52 -6.20
N ILE A 25 3.45 0.88 -5.05
CA ILE A 25 4.44 0.79 -3.97
C ILE A 25 5.69 0.02 -4.44
N ILE A 26 5.53 -1.17 -5.00
CA ILE A 26 6.66 -2.01 -5.42
C ILE A 26 7.50 -1.30 -6.49
N LYS A 27 6.87 -0.63 -7.45
CA LYS A 27 7.60 0.12 -8.49
C LYS A 27 8.36 1.33 -7.94
N ASN A 28 7.77 2.06 -7.00
CA ASN A 28 8.39 3.29 -6.47
C ASN A 28 9.39 3.03 -5.33
N THR A 29 9.42 1.82 -4.77
CA THR A 29 10.40 1.45 -3.73
C THR A 29 11.55 0.59 -4.27
N ASN A 30 11.65 0.41 -5.57
CA ASN A 30 12.69 -0.39 -6.19
C ASN A 30 13.98 0.41 -6.32
N SER A 31 14.95 0.18 -5.41
CA SER A 31 16.22 0.93 -5.33
C SER A 31 17.25 0.56 -6.38
N THR A 32 17.08 -0.51 -7.15
CA THR A 32 18.13 -1.08 -8.00
C THR A 32 17.81 -1.16 -9.49
N GLY A 33 16.77 -0.52 -10.01
CA GLY A 33 16.53 -0.33 -11.45
C GLY A 33 16.42 -1.61 -12.34
N LYS A 34 16.77 -2.77 -11.81
CA LYS A 34 16.63 -4.11 -12.41
C LYS A 34 16.10 -5.04 -11.33
N GLY A 35 14.83 -4.87 -10.94
CA GLY A 35 14.15 -5.82 -10.08
C GLY A 35 14.09 -7.19 -10.76
N ASP A 36 14.42 -8.24 -10.04
CA ASP A 36 14.10 -9.59 -10.47
C ASP A 36 12.58 -9.71 -10.38
N HIS A 37 11.90 -9.82 -11.51
CA HIS A 37 10.44 -9.94 -11.61
C HIS A 37 9.85 -11.02 -10.70
N PHE A 38 10.63 -12.03 -10.39
CA PHE A 38 10.22 -13.09 -9.47
C PHE A 38 10.02 -12.56 -8.04
N TRP A 39 11.02 -11.83 -7.52
CA TRP A 39 10.97 -11.27 -6.17
C TRP A 39 9.89 -10.20 -6.06
N ASP A 40 9.81 -9.28 -7.03
CA ASP A 40 8.78 -8.25 -7.07
C ASP A 40 7.37 -8.86 -7.06
N SER A 41 7.15 -9.94 -7.82
CA SER A 41 5.87 -10.64 -7.86
C SER A 41 5.54 -11.34 -6.53
N ALA A 42 6.53 -11.94 -5.87
CA ALA A 42 6.34 -12.61 -4.60
C ALA A 42 6.06 -11.61 -3.46
N GLU A 43 6.80 -10.50 -3.41
CA GLU A 43 6.58 -9.39 -2.47
C GLU A 43 5.23 -8.72 -2.70
N MET A 44 4.82 -8.55 -3.96
CA MET A 44 3.51 -8.01 -4.34
C MET A 44 2.36 -8.87 -3.80
N ASN A 45 2.45 -10.20 -3.90
CA ASN A 45 1.43 -11.08 -3.37
C ASN A 45 1.33 -11.01 -1.84
N LEU A 46 2.47 -10.98 -1.13
CA LEU A 46 2.47 -10.83 0.32
C LEU A 46 1.90 -9.46 0.72
N LEU A 47 2.36 -8.38 0.10
CA LEU A 47 1.84 -7.03 0.42
C LEU A 47 0.34 -6.92 0.13
N LYS A 48 -0.13 -7.46 -1.00
CA LYS A 48 -1.56 -7.48 -1.33
C LYS A 48 -2.38 -8.23 -0.29
N ALA A 49 -1.87 -9.35 0.21
CA ALA A 49 -2.52 -10.09 1.27
C ALA A 49 -2.63 -9.28 2.56
N LEU A 50 -1.54 -8.65 3.00
CA LEU A 50 -1.50 -7.81 4.20
C LEU A 50 -2.43 -6.60 4.09
N VAL A 51 -2.40 -5.90 2.95
CA VAL A 51 -3.25 -4.74 2.67
C VAL A 51 -4.74 -5.12 2.74
N LEU A 52 -5.15 -6.18 2.03
CA LEU A 52 -6.54 -6.65 2.04
C LEU A 52 -6.97 -7.18 3.41
N PHE A 53 -6.03 -7.77 4.15
CA PHE A 53 -6.31 -8.19 5.52
C PHE A 53 -6.59 -7.01 6.44
N VAL A 54 -5.72 -6.00 6.45
CA VAL A 54 -5.88 -4.79 7.28
C VAL A 54 -7.15 -4.05 6.90
N GLU A 55 -7.39 -3.86 5.60
CA GLU A 55 -8.55 -3.14 5.09
C GLU A 55 -9.88 -3.80 5.48
N ARG A 56 -9.94 -5.15 5.49
CA ARG A 56 -11.18 -5.89 5.76
C ARG A 56 -11.36 -6.33 7.21
N SER A 57 -10.27 -6.49 7.96
CA SER A 57 -10.32 -7.10 9.29
C SER A 57 -10.11 -6.09 10.42
N TYR A 58 -9.49 -4.93 10.13
CA TYR A 58 -9.23 -3.93 11.15
C TYR A 58 -10.37 -2.89 11.24
N PRO A 59 -10.54 -2.25 12.40
CA PRO A 59 -11.47 -1.13 12.54
C PRO A 59 -10.97 0.07 11.70
N PRO A 60 -11.87 0.97 11.24
CA PRO A 60 -11.53 2.05 10.31
C PRO A 60 -10.30 2.87 10.71
N GLU A 61 -10.13 3.15 11.99
CA GLU A 61 -9.03 3.99 12.53
C GLU A 61 -7.65 3.32 12.40
N ARG A 62 -7.63 2.01 12.15
CA ARG A 62 -6.43 1.21 11.99
C ARG A 62 -6.23 0.69 10.56
N ARG A 63 -7.02 1.13 9.61
CA ARG A 63 -6.89 0.75 8.20
C ARG A 63 -5.89 1.65 7.51
N ASN A 64 -4.61 1.44 7.75
CA ASN A 64 -3.52 2.18 7.12
C ASN A 64 -2.32 1.28 6.81
N ILE A 65 -1.43 1.78 5.95
CA ILE A 65 -0.26 1.00 5.51
C ILE A 65 0.73 0.73 6.66
N GLY A 66 0.79 1.61 7.66
CA GLY A 66 1.60 1.41 8.86
C GLY A 66 1.18 0.16 9.64
N GLU A 67 -0.11 -0.14 9.71
CA GLU A 67 -0.62 -1.37 10.33
C GLU A 67 -0.25 -2.61 9.52
N ALA A 68 -0.29 -2.54 8.18
CA ALA A 68 0.19 -3.64 7.34
C ALA A 68 1.70 -3.89 7.55
N TYR A 69 2.50 -2.83 7.68
CA TYR A 69 3.91 -2.94 8.04
C TYR A 69 4.10 -3.54 9.44
N GLN A 70 3.36 -3.08 10.44
CA GLN A 70 3.44 -3.63 11.80
C GLN A 70 3.09 -5.12 11.84
N LEU A 71 2.07 -5.53 11.10
CA LEU A 71 1.70 -6.94 10.98
C LEU A 71 2.85 -7.78 10.40
N LEU A 72 3.51 -7.27 9.35
CA LEU A 72 4.64 -7.94 8.71
C LEU A 72 5.84 -8.13 9.66
N VAL A 73 6.16 -7.12 10.47
CA VAL A 73 7.38 -7.14 11.30
C VAL A 73 7.16 -7.72 12.70
N SER A 74 5.92 -7.75 13.18
CA SER A 74 5.58 -8.22 14.51
C SER A 74 5.21 -9.69 14.56
N CYS A 75 4.77 -10.27 13.45
CA CYS A 75 4.36 -11.66 13.36
C CYS A 75 5.46 -12.53 12.75
N SER A 76 5.71 -13.67 13.35
CA SER A 76 6.47 -14.74 12.71
C SER A 76 5.68 -15.32 11.53
N GLU A 77 6.35 -16.04 10.61
CA GLU A 77 5.68 -16.71 9.50
C GLU A 77 4.58 -17.67 10.00
N LYS A 78 4.81 -18.35 11.13
CA LYS A 78 3.81 -19.25 11.72
C LYS A 78 2.55 -18.50 12.16
N GLU A 79 2.72 -17.37 12.85
CA GLU A 79 1.60 -16.54 13.30
C GLU A 79 0.83 -15.95 12.10
N LEU A 80 1.53 -15.52 11.05
CA LEU A 80 0.89 -15.11 9.80
C LEU A 80 0.07 -16.26 9.18
N ASN A 81 0.62 -17.47 9.12
CA ASN A 81 -0.09 -18.65 8.62
C ASN A 81 -1.37 -18.90 9.40
N GLU A 82 -1.32 -18.90 10.72
CA GLU A 82 -2.48 -19.10 11.61
C GLU A 82 -3.54 -18.01 11.39
N LEU A 83 -3.11 -16.76 11.26
CA LEU A 83 -3.97 -15.61 11.04
C LEU A 83 -4.72 -15.69 9.70
N PHE A 84 -4.03 -16.03 8.60
CA PHE A 84 -4.66 -16.15 7.29
C PHE A 84 -5.50 -17.43 7.14
N ASP A 85 -5.14 -18.52 7.84
CA ASP A 85 -5.93 -19.76 7.84
C ASP A 85 -7.26 -19.58 8.60
N ALA A 86 -7.30 -18.69 9.60
CA ALA A 86 -8.53 -18.36 10.35
C ALA A 86 -9.54 -17.52 9.55
N LEU A 87 -9.14 -16.92 8.42
CA LEU A 87 -10.03 -16.12 7.60
C LEU A 87 -11.13 -16.96 6.93
N PRO A 88 -12.33 -16.42 6.71
CA PRO A 88 -13.37 -17.07 5.92
C PRO A 88 -12.90 -17.44 4.52
N LEU A 89 -13.43 -18.53 3.94
CA LEU A 89 -13.02 -19.02 2.61
C LEU A 89 -13.13 -17.96 1.48
N GLY A 90 -14.09 -17.07 1.56
CA GLY A 90 -14.30 -15.98 0.59
C GLY A 90 -13.51 -14.70 0.88
N HIS A 91 -12.63 -14.69 1.88
CA HIS A 91 -11.87 -13.48 2.21
C HIS A 91 -10.81 -13.17 1.14
N PRO A 92 -10.77 -11.92 0.58
CA PRO A 92 -9.92 -11.60 -0.57
C PRO A 92 -8.42 -11.71 -0.29
N ALA A 93 -7.99 -11.58 0.97
CA ALA A 93 -6.59 -11.71 1.35
C ALA A 93 -6.05 -13.16 1.26
N ARG A 94 -6.92 -14.18 1.25
CA ARG A 94 -6.48 -15.60 1.23
C ARG A 94 -5.77 -15.99 -0.05
N ALA A 95 -6.28 -15.57 -1.20
CA ALA A 95 -5.72 -15.97 -2.49
C ALA A 95 -4.28 -15.48 -2.67
N PRO A 96 -3.95 -14.19 -2.52
CA PRO A 96 -2.57 -13.73 -2.64
C PRO A 96 -1.66 -14.30 -1.56
N TYR A 97 -2.15 -14.52 -0.34
CA TYR A 97 -1.36 -15.19 0.71
C TYR A 97 -1.05 -16.65 0.36
N SER A 98 -2.01 -17.38 -0.21
CA SER A 98 -1.80 -18.76 -0.64
C SER A 98 -0.73 -18.86 -1.73
N ILE A 99 -0.65 -17.89 -2.65
CA ILE A 99 0.41 -17.85 -3.68
C ILE A 99 1.78 -17.67 -3.01
N PHE A 100 1.91 -16.70 -2.10
CA PHE A 100 3.13 -16.50 -1.31
C PHE A 100 3.54 -17.78 -0.57
N ARG A 101 2.61 -18.44 0.10
CA ARG A 101 2.83 -19.66 0.91
C ARG A 101 3.29 -20.88 0.09
N GLN A 102 3.00 -20.94 -1.22
CA GLN A 102 3.46 -22.02 -2.10
C GLN A 102 4.96 -21.98 -2.37
N SER A 103 5.63 -20.87 -2.09
CA SER A 103 7.09 -20.75 -2.23
C SER A 103 7.83 -21.59 -1.18
N SER A 104 9.08 -21.96 -1.46
CA SER A 104 9.93 -22.61 -0.48
C SER A 104 10.20 -21.74 0.75
N GLU A 105 10.52 -22.35 1.88
CA GLU A 105 10.79 -21.61 3.13
C GLU A 105 11.88 -20.55 2.96
N SER A 106 12.97 -20.87 2.25
CA SER A 106 14.04 -19.92 1.97
C SER A 106 13.55 -18.72 1.13
N VAL A 107 12.68 -18.95 0.15
CA VAL A 107 12.09 -17.87 -0.67
C VAL A 107 11.16 -17.01 0.18
N ARG A 108 10.28 -17.62 0.98
CA ARG A 108 9.37 -16.88 1.86
C ARG A 108 10.11 -15.97 2.84
N GLY A 109 11.19 -16.49 3.46
CA GLY A 109 12.05 -15.69 4.33
C GLY A 109 12.67 -14.49 3.60
N GLY A 110 13.16 -14.70 2.38
CA GLY A 110 13.68 -13.61 1.54
C GLY A 110 12.62 -12.57 1.18
N VAL A 111 11.40 -13.01 0.85
CA VAL A 111 10.26 -12.12 0.53
C VAL A 111 9.87 -11.27 1.74
N ILE A 112 9.79 -11.86 2.93
CA ILE A 112 9.45 -11.12 4.16
C ILE A 112 10.51 -10.04 4.45
N ILE A 113 11.79 -10.39 4.35
CA ILE A 113 12.90 -9.45 4.57
C ILE A 113 12.90 -8.35 3.50
N GLY A 114 12.74 -8.71 2.23
CA GLY A 114 12.72 -7.77 1.10
C GLY A 114 11.57 -6.77 1.25
N LEU A 115 10.36 -7.26 1.50
CA LEU A 115 9.20 -6.40 1.71
C LEU A 115 9.34 -5.53 2.98
N GLY A 116 9.88 -6.07 4.06
CA GLY A 116 10.18 -5.32 5.27
C GLY A 116 11.17 -4.18 5.02
N SER A 117 12.18 -4.40 4.19
CA SER A 117 13.14 -3.36 3.77
C SER A 117 12.49 -2.29 2.91
N ARG A 118 11.61 -2.65 1.97
CA ARG A 118 10.88 -1.68 1.15
C ARG A 118 9.97 -0.77 1.98
N LEU A 119 9.33 -1.33 3.00
CA LEU A 119 8.39 -0.62 3.86
C LEU A 119 9.04 -0.04 5.14
N GLN A 120 10.37 -0.10 5.28
CA GLN A 120 11.07 0.37 6.49
C GLN A 120 10.83 1.84 6.81
N VAL A 121 10.44 2.66 5.83
CA VAL A 121 10.05 4.06 6.05
C VAL A 121 8.95 4.20 7.11
N PHE A 122 8.06 3.20 7.22
CA PHE A 122 7.01 3.15 8.24
C PHE A 122 7.50 2.78 9.65
N GLN A 123 8.81 2.60 9.86
CA GLN A 123 9.40 2.59 11.21
C GLN A 123 9.34 3.99 11.84
N ASN A 124 9.39 5.04 11.02
CA ASN A 124 9.31 6.41 11.48
C ASN A 124 7.89 6.74 11.97
N ALA A 125 7.79 7.25 13.21
CA ALA A 125 6.51 7.56 13.84
C ALA A 125 5.77 8.72 13.14
N ASP A 126 6.51 9.73 12.64
CA ASP A 126 5.92 10.87 11.94
C ASP A 126 5.31 10.43 10.60
N ILE A 127 5.99 9.52 9.88
CA ILE A 127 5.46 8.96 8.63
C ILE A 127 4.19 8.15 8.90
N ARG A 128 4.17 7.32 9.95
CA ARG A 128 2.94 6.63 10.32
C ARG A 128 1.82 7.59 10.69
N ALA A 129 2.13 8.67 11.39
CA ALA A 129 1.13 9.67 11.77
C ALA A 129 0.50 10.34 10.55
N ILE A 130 1.30 10.83 9.59
CA ILE A 130 0.79 11.51 8.38
C ILE A 130 0.12 10.55 7.37
N THR A 131 0.32 9.25 7.51
CA THR A 131 -0.31 8.23 6.65
C THR A 131 -1.42 7.44 7.35
N SER A 132 -1.85 7.86 8.55
CA SER A 132 -2.84 7.13 9.37
C SER A 132 -4.29 7.51 9.08
N HIS A 133 -4.54 8.72 8.60
CA HIS A 133 -5.89 9.26 8.34
C HIS A 133 -5.87 10.24 7.18
N ASP A 134 -7.04 10.67 6.72
CA ASP A 134 -7.19 11.55 5.58
C ASP A 134 -7.63 12.95 5.99
N GLU A 135 -6.85 13.95 5.56
CA GLU A 135 -7.17 15.39 5.58
C GLU A 135 -7.21 15.95 4.16
N ILE A 136 -6.84 15.15 3.14
CA ILE A 136 -6.73 15.54 1.73
C ILE A 136 -7.79 14.79 0.90
N ASP A 137 -8.65 15.52 0.17
CA ASP A 137 -9.57 14.97 -0.81
C ASP A 137 -8.92 14.96 -2.21
N LEU A 138 -8.49 13.80 -2.70
CA LEU A 138 -7.83 13.67 -4.00
C LEU A 138 -8.74 13.99 -5.21
N GLU A 139 -10.05 14.02 -5.02
CA GLU A 139 -11.01 14.38 -6.07
C GLU A 139 -11.30 15.88 -6.12
N LEU A 140 -10.85 16.65 -5.12
CA LEU A 140 -11.15 18.07 -5.01
C LEU A 140 -10.80 18.88 -6.28
N PRO A 141 -9.64 18.63 -6.97
CA PRO A 141 -9.33 19.34 -8.21
C PRO A 141 -10.35 19.13 -9.35
N GLY A 142 -11.08 18.02 -9.32
CA GLY A 142 -12.19 17.77 -10.24
C GLY A 142 -13.48 18.47 -9.88
N LYS A 143 -13.62 18.89 -8.62
CA LYS A 143 -14.84 19.51 -8.08
C LYS A 143 -14.78 21.04 -8.09
N GLN A 144 -13.59 21.61 -7.83
CA GLN A 144 -13.38 23.04 -7.75
C GLN A 144 -11.90 23.44 -7.97
N PRO A 145 -11.60 24.69 -8.35
CA PRO A 145 -10.21 25.16 -8.42
C PRO A 145 -9.51 25.01 -7.06
N CYS A 146 -8.41 24.26 -7.04
CA CYS A 146 -7.56 24.12 -5.85
C CYS A 146 -6.10 23.90 -6.27
N ALA A 147 -5.18 23.92 -5.30
CA ALA A 147 -3.77 23.63 -5.52
C ALA A 147 -3.24 22.80 -4.36
N TYR A 148 -2.52 21.71 -4.69
CA TYR A 148 -1.75 20.93 -3.73
C TYR A 148 -0.27 21.27 -3.84
N TYR A 149 0.38 21.45 -2.70
CA TYR A 149 1.80 21.71 -2.61
C TYR A 149 2.47 20.49 -1.99
N CYS A 150 3.13 19.69 -2.81
CA CYS A 150 3.92 18.56 -2.37
C CYS A 150 5.38 18.99 -2.23
N ILE A 151 5.84 19.15 -0.99
CA ILE A 151 7.20 19.60 -0.70
C ILE A 151 8.05 18.37 -0.35
N THR A 152 9.07 18.10 -1.16
CA THR A 152 10.05 17.04 -0.95
C THR A 152 11.39 17.64 -0.52
N SER A 153 12.23 16.81 0.13
CA SER A 153 13.58 17.24 0.52
C SER A 153 14.54 17.12 -0.67
N ASP A 154 15.32 18.15 -0.92
CA ASP A 154 16.41 18.10 -1.92
C ASP A 154 17.64 17.30 -1.41
N GLN A 155 17.68 17.00 -0.12
CA GLN A 155 18.84 16.36 0.52
C GLN A 155 18.64 14.88 0.82
N ASP A 156 17.39 14.40 0.87
CA ASP A 156 17.07 13.05 1.29
C ASP A 156 15.89 12.49 0.46
N SER A 157 16.19 11.48 -0.35
CA SER A 157 15.20 10.82 -1.22
C SER A 157 14.39 9.73 -0.51
N THR A 158 14.61 9.49 0.78
CA THR A 158 13.96 8.42 1.55
C THR A 158 12.44 8.48 1.47
N PHE A 159 11.89 9.69 1.34
CA PHE A 159 10.44 9.93 1.32
C PHE A 159 9.85 10.21 -0.06
N ASP A 160 10.67 10.21 -1.12
CA ASP A 160 10.22 10.51 -2.49
C ASP A 160 9.15 9.52 -2.97
N PHE A 161 9.17 8.29 -2.46
CA PHE A 161 8.16 7.30 -2.80
C PHE A 161 6.76 7.71 -2.34
N LEU A 162 6.60 8.41 -1.20
CA LEU A 162 5.30 8.91 -0.73
C LEU A 162 4.74 9.96 -1.69
N SER A 163 5.58 10.86 -2.18
CA SER A 163 5.21 11.86 -3.17
C SER A 163 4.83 11.21 -4.50
N SER A 164 5.58 10.21 -4.94
CA SER A 164 5.29 9.44 -6.14
C SER A 164 3.97 8.66 -6.01
N LEU A 165 3.73 8.09 -4.82
CA LEU A 165 2.49 7.39 -4.50
C LEU A 165 1.30 8.37 -4.53
N PHE A 166 1.42 9.52 -3.86
CA PHE A 166 0.41 10.58 -3.84
C PHE A 166 0.04 11.04 -5.25
N LEU A 167 1.05 11.38 -6.08
CA LEU A 167 0.82 11.81 -7.46
C LEU A 167 0.16 10.71 -8.31
N SER A 168 0.57 9.46 -8.13
CA SER A 168 -0.05 8.32 -8.83
C SER A 168 -1.53 8.19 -8.49
N PHE A 169 -1.89 8.29 -7.21
CA PHE A 169 -3.29 8.18 -6.78
C PHE A 169 -4.13 9.38 -7.17
N ILE A 170 -3.58 10.59 -7.15
CA ILE A 170 -4.30 11.78 -7.61
C ILE A 170 -4.72 11.62 -9.09
N PHE A 171 -3.81 11.13 -9.95
CA PHE A 171 -4.14 10.84 -11.35
C PHE A 171 -5.22 9.77 -11.48
N ILE A 172 -5.11 8.66 -10.76
CA ILE A 172 -6.10 7.58 -10.80
C ILE A 172 -7.48 8.09 -10.37
N LYS A 173 -7.53 8.84 -9.27
CA LYS A 173 -8.80 9.38 -8.73
C LYS A 173 -9.41 10.42 -9.66
N LEU A 174 -8.64 11.35 -10.20
CA LEU A 174 -9.15 12.37 -11.09
C LEU A 174 -9.67 11.82 -12.42
N VAL A 175 -8.98 10.83 -13.01
CA VAL A 175 -9.47 10.15 -14.21
C VAL A 175 -10.80 9.45 -13.92
N ARG A 176 -10.90 8.70 -12.84
CA ARG A 176 -12.15 8.04 -12.43
C ARG A 176 -13.28 9.03 -12.16
N TYR A 177 -12.95 10.13 -11.48
CA TYR A 177 -13.91 11.20 -11.23
C TYR A 177 -14.44 11.79 -12.55
N ALA A 178 -13.56 12.06 -13.50
CA ALA A 178 -13.93 12.57 -14.82
C ALA A 178 -14.81 11.58 -15.58
N ASP A 179 -14.43 10.29 -15.61
CA ASP A 179 -15.22 9.24 -16.28
C ASP A 179 -16.65 9.13 -15.71
N GLN A 180 -16.81 9.34 -14.41
CA GLN A 180 -18.11 9.23 -13.74
C GLN A 180 -18.97 10.50 -13.86
N ASN A 181 -18.34 11.69 -13.89
CA ASN A 181 -19.03 12.96 -13.74
C ASN A 181 -19.01 13.84 -14.99
N CYS A 182 -18.15 13.52 -15.98
CA CYS A 182 -18.00 14.29 -17.23
C CYS A 182 -18.22 13.38 -18.45
N PRO A 183 -19.43 12.87 -18.69
CA PRO A 183 -19.69 11.98 -19.82
C PRO A 183 -19.44 12.71 -21.14
N GLY A 184 -18.46 12.28 -21.94
CA GLY A 184 -18.07 12.84 -23.25
C GLY A 184 -16.96 13.87 -23.19
N GLY A 185 -16.24 13.96 -22.07
CA GLY A 185 -15.16 14.89 -21.75
C GLY A 185 -13.84 14.64 -22.40
#